data_81a90c315cc3f27da6d3505e4574374f
#
_entry.id   81a90c315cc3f27da6d3505e4574374f
#
_cell.length_a   1.000
_cell.length_b   1.000
_cell.length_c   1.000
_cell.angle_alpha   90.00
_cell.angle_beta   90.00
_cell.angle_gamma   90.00
#
_symmetry.space_group_name_H-M   'P 1'
#
loop_
_entity.id
_entity.type
_entity.pdbx_description
1 polymer ?
#
loop_
_entity_poly.entity_id
_entity_poly.type
_entity_poly.pdbx_seq_one_letter_code
_entity_poly.pdbx_strand_id
1 'polypeptide(L)'
;MNGMTPNCLDDFLFSNHTDKHTLELILSRKLPFPFGGKTGILLHGTWGTGKTTLAELLPELLETAYSGTWDMSVAVGQMPAPEPSHTQTEIFRCGGGLSSTTISQSVSKFNNRMPVFHFSQHDYFVLDEVERLNIGAQQSLRSPMGLKRCMFFLTTNYLTKVDPGIVNRCHLIEMNQVTTPNAYVPLGQSILQNMGVGTGVVSAAELQGIAAKARGSLRDYTHDVVMQGLAHGGVMPA
;
A
#
# COMPACT_ATOMS: atom_id res chain seq x y z
N MET A 1 5.43 1.46 -17.27
CA MET A 1 4.47 2.37 -16.61
C MET A 1 5.12 3.10 -15.43
N ASN A 2 6.40 3.50 -15.60
CA ASN A 2 7.28 3.89 -14.48
C ASN A 2 7.28 5.38 -14.15
N GLY A 3 6.24 6.03 -13.93
CA GLY A 3 6.24 7.44 -13.53
C GLY A 3 4.92 7.93 -12.94
N MET A 4 3.92 7.05 -12.95
CA MET A 4 2.59 7.35 -12.42
C MET A 4 2.15 6.39 -11.33
N THR A 5 2.88 5.28 -11.15
CA THR A 5 2.61 4.32 -10.09
C THR A 5 3.35 4.79 -8.84
N PRO A 6 2.68 4.92 -7.70
CA PRO A 6 3.35 5.21 -6.44
C PRO A 6 4.48 4.21 -6.18
N ASN A 7 5.65 4.70 -5.78
CA ASN A 7 6.82 3.87 -5.49
C ASN A 7 7.44 4.11 -4.10
N CYS A 8 6.92 5.09 -3.37
CA CYS A 8 7.33 5.38 -1.99
C CYS A 8 6.11 5.74 -1.13
N LEU A 9 6.32 5.80 0.19
CA LEU A 9 5.23 6.09 1.13
C LEU A 9 4.68 7.51 0.98
N ASP A 10 5.52 8.47 0.58
CA ASP A 10 5.14 9.87 0.41
C ASP A 10 4.23 10.12 -0.79
N ASP A 11 4.10 9.15 -1.70
CA ASP A 11 3.16 9.19 -2.82
C ASP A 11 1.71 8.97 -2.39
N PHE A 12 1.48 8.62 -1.12
CA PHE A 12 0.15 8.37 -0.57
C PHE A 12 -0.29 9.49 0.37
N LEU A 13 -1.58 9.77 0.34
CA LEU A 13 -2.20 10.72 1.25
C LEU A 13 -2.84 9.99 2.43
N PHE A 14 -2.46 10.39 3.62
CA PHE A 14 -3.00 9.86 4.87
C PHE A 14 -3.89 10.91 5.54
N SER A 15 -5.08 10.48 5.97
CA SER A 15 -5.99 11.32 6.74
C SER A 15 -5.48 11.56 8.16
N ASN A 16 -4.63 10.67 8.66
CA ASN A 16 -4.06 10.71 9.99
C ASN A 16 -2.53 10.62 9.95
N HIS A 17 -1.84 11.62 10.48
CA HIS A 17 -0.38 11.64 10.59
C HIS A 17 0.18 10.50 11.44
N THR A 18 -0.56 10.07 12.48
CA THR A 18 -0.13 8.98 13.36
C THR A 18 0.00 7.67 12.59
N ASP A 19 -0.90 7.42 11.64
CA ASP A 19 -0.90 6.19 10.85
C ASP A 19 0.26 6.15 9.86
N LYS A 20 0.51 7.26 9.17
CA LYS A 20 1.72 7.41 8.34
C LYS A 20 2.98 7.19 9.17
N HIS A 21 3.07 7.85 10.33
CA HIS A 21 4.21 7.72 11.23
C HIS A 21 4.40 6.29 11.73
N THR A 22 3.33 5.54 11.98
CA THR A 22 3.42 4.11 12.33
C THR A 22 4.10 3.31 11.22
N LEU A 23 3.74 3.53 9.96
CA LEU A 23 4.41 2.89 8.82
C LEU A 23 5.88 3.32 8.71
N GLU A 24 6.18 4.59 8.90
CA GLU A 24 7.56 5.10 8.90
C GLU A 24 8.41 4.46 10.03
N LEU A 25 7.84 4.25 11.21
CA LEU A 25 8.51 3.56 12.31
C LEU A 25 8.79 2.09 11.98
N ILE A 26 7.85 1.41 11.31
CA ILE A 26 8.03 0.03 10.84
C ILE A 26 9.13 -0.02 9.78
N LEU A 27 9.05 0.81 8.74
CA LEU A 27 10.02 0.85 7.64
C LEU A 27 11.42 1.28 8.11
N SER A 28 11.52 2.20 9.07
CA SER A 28 12.81 2.57 9.69
C SER A 28 13.33 1.54 10.69
N ARG A 29 12.60 0.43 10.90
CA ARG A 29 12.93 -0.63 11.88
C ARG A 29 12.97 -0.15 13.34
N LYS A 30 12.46 1.03 13.64
CA LYS A 30 12.33 1.55 15.01
C LYS A 30 11.19 0.84 15.75
N LEU A 31 10.11 0.52 15.03
CA LEU A 31 9.05 -0.37 15.50
C LEU A 31 9.29 -1.75 14.88
N PRO A 32 9.65 -2.78 15.68
CA PRO A 32 9.82 -4.13 15.15
C PRO A 32 8.52 -4.64 14.50
N PHE A 33 8.64 -5.30 13.34
CA PHE A 33 7.52 -5.93 12.65
C PHE A 33 8.05 -7.17 11.89
N PRO A 34 7.47 -8.37 12.08
CA PRO A 34 6.37 -8.70 13.01
C PRO A 34 6.83 -8.70 14.48
N PHE A 35 5.98 -8.22 15.38
CA PHE A 35 6.27 -8.17 16.80
C PHE A 35 5.00 -8.19 17.65
N GLY A 36 5.07 -8.76 18.86
CA GLY A 36 3.97 -8.74 19.83
C GLY A 36 2.68 -9.42 19.35
N GLY A 37 2.80 -10.41 18.46
CA GLY A 37 1.64 -11.07 17.85
C GLY A 37 1.00 -10.31 16.68
N LYS A 38 1.53 -9.14 16.32
CA LYS A 38 1.13 -8.41 15.12
C LYS A 38 2.01 -8.82 13.95
N THR A 39 1.41 -9.46 12.98
CA THR A 39 2.03 -9.97 11.75
C THR A 39 1.39 -9.38 10.50
N GLY A 40 0.40 -8.52 10.68
CA GLY A 40 -0.31 -7.87 9.60
C GLY A 40 -0.36 -6.35 9.71
N ILE A 41 -0.57 -5.73 8.56
CA ILE A 41 -0.97 -4.33 8.41
C ILE A 41 -2.32 -4.33 7.72
N LEU A 42 -3.34 -3.74 8.33
CA LEU A 42 -4.68 -3.64 7.78
C LEU A 42 -4.99 -2.19 7.41
N LEU A 43 -5.02 -1.94 6.11
CA LEU A 43 -5.40 -0.65 5.54
C LEU A 43 -6.93 -0.58 5.44
N HIS A 44 -7.54 0.36 6.13
CA HIS A 44 -8.99 0.50 6.13
C HIS A 44 -9.43 1.93 5.82
N GLY A 45 -10.64 2.09 5.29
CA GLY A 45 -11.20 3.41 4.98
C GLY A 45 -11.98 3.43 3.67
N THR A 46 -12.30 4.62 3.20
CA THR A 46 -13.16 4.86 2.03
C THR A 46 -12.53 4.40 0.71
N TRP A 47 -13.35 4.21 -0.31
CA TRP A 47 -12.90 3.81 -1.66
C TRP A 47 -12.03 4.88 -2.33
N GLY A 48 -11.16 4.44 -3.24
CA GLY A 48 -10.38 5.33 -4.09
C GLY A 48 -9.20 6.02 -3.40
N THR A 49 -8.84 5.64 -2.17
CA THR A 49 -7.76 6.26 -1.37
C THR A 49 -6.39 5.61 -1.55
N GLY A 50 -6.26 4.59 -2.43
CA GLY A 50 -4.98 3.94 -2.73
C GLY A 50 -4.62 2.75 -1.82
N LYS A 51 -5.55 2.22 -1.01
CA LYS A 51 -5.29 1.07 -0.10
C LYS A 51 -4.68 -0.14 -0.79
N THR A 52 -5.27 -0.59 -1.89
CA THR A 52 -4.78 -1.76 -2.64
C THR A 52 -3.37 -1.50 -3.15
N THR A 53 -3.13 -0.34 -3.74
CA THR A 53 -1.80 0.05 -4.26
C THR A 53 -0.75 0.09 -3.17
N LEU A 54 -1.09 0.66 -2.00
CA LEU A 54 -0.17 0.67 -0.86
C LEU A 54 0.06 -0.74 -0.30
N ALA A 55 -0.98 -1.58 -0.21
CA ALA A 55 -0.83 -2.96 0.25
C ALA A 55 0.09 -3.79 -0.64
N GLU A 56 0.04 -3.56 -1.97
CA GLU A 56 0.91 -4.22 -2.95
C GLU A 56 2.35 -3.67 -2.92
N LEU A 57 2.54 -2.41 -2.52
CA LEU A 57 3.85 -1.75 -2.42
C LEU A 57 4.60 -2.08 -1.12
N LEU A 58 3.89 -2.23 -0.01
CA LEU A 58 4.48 -2.43 1.32
C LEU A 58 5.48 -3.60 1.41
N PRO A 59 5.26 -4.78 0.78
CA PRO A 59 6.25 -5.85 0.73
C PRO A 59 7.61 -5.39 0.22
N GLU A 60 7.63 -4.64 -0.88
CA GLU A 60 8.84 -4.12 -1.52
C GLU A 60 9.57 -3.14 -0.61
N LEU A 61 8.83 -2.19 -0.02
CA LEU A 61 9.40 -1.21 0.91
C LEU A 61 10.00 -1.89 2.14
N LEU A 62 9.31 -2.90 2.69
CA LEU A 62 9.81 -3.65 3.84
C LEU A 62 11.07 -4.44 3.50
N GLU A 63 11.12 -5.13 2.37
CA GLU A 63 12.29 -5.89 1.97
C GLU A 63 13.49 -4.98 1.74
N THR A 64 13.27 -3.79 1.13
CA THR A 64 14.30 -2.75 1.01
C THR A 64 14.81 -2.30 2.36
N ALA A 65 13.91 -2.09 3.32
CA ALA A 65 14.26 -1.72 4.68
C ALA A 65 15.04 -2.82 5.42
N TYR A 66 14.69 -4.09 5.20
CA TYR A 66 15.38 -5.23 5.82
C TYR A 66 16.73 -5.52 5.19
N SER A 67 16.87 -5.39 3.89
CA SER A 67 18.14 -5.59 3.19
C SER A 67 19.16 -4.51 3.54
N GLY A 68 18.70 -3.34 3.99
CA GLY A 68 19.56 -2.19 4.30
C GLY A 68 20.21 -1.58 3.05
N THR A 69 19.65 -1.82 1.88
CA THR A 69 20.20 -1.38 0.58
C THR A 69 19.81 0.05 0.22
N TRP A 70 18.89 0.68 0.94
CA TRP A 70 18.47 2.05 0.67
C TRP A 70 19.40 3.08 1.30
N ASP A 71 19.50 4.24 0.65
CA ASP A 71 20.30 5.36 1.13
C ASP A 71 19.69 5.96 2.41
N MET A 72 20.39 5.79 3.52
CA MET A 72 19.97 6.28 4.83
C MET A 72 19.89 7.82 4.94
N SER A 73 20.41 8.56 3.95
CA SER A 73 20.27 10.01 3.87
C SER A 73 18.90 10.44 3.34
N VAL A 74 18.19 9.54 2.66
CA VAL A 74 16.83 9.77 2.17
C VAL A 74 15.82 9.53 3.29
N ALA A 75 14.84 10.41 3.42
CA ALA A 75 13.76 10.22 4.39
C ALA A 75 13.01 8.91 4.15
N VAL A 76 12.62 8.23 5.23
CA VAL A 76 11.93 6.91 5.15
C VAL A 76 10.69 6.96 4.27
N GLY A 77 9.93 8.06 4.32
CA GLY A 77 8.74 8.22 3.49
C GLY A 77 9.03 8.30 1.99
N GLN A 78 10.25 8.67 1.61
CA GLN A 78 10.73 8.80 0.23
C GLN A 78 11.57 7.60 -0.23
N MET A 79 11.69 6.58 0.61
CA MET A 79 12.40 5.34 0.25
C MET A 79 11.70 4.65 -0.92
N PRO A 80 12.35 4.51 -2.09
CA PRO A 80 11.73 3.90 -3.25
C PRO A 80 11.67 2.39 -3.12
N ALA A 81 10.63 1.80 -3.71
CA ALA A 81 10.61 0.37 -3.94
C ALA A 81 11.70 -0.04 -4.95
N PRO A 82 12.37 -1.19 -4.77
CA PRO A 82 13.40 -1.64 -5.67
C PRO A 82 12.82 -2.11 -7.00
N GLU A 83 13.57 -1.88 -8.07
CA GLU A 83 13.29 -2.46 -9.38
C GLU A 83 14.55 -3.19 -9.89
N PRO A 84 14.47 -4.48 -10.28
CA PRO A 84 13.28 -5.34 -10.23
C PRO A 84 12.93 -5.78 -8.80
N SER A 85 11.63 -6.09 -8.59
CA SER A 85 11.15 -6.68 -7.35
C SER A 85 11.83 -8.03 -7.08
N HIS A 86 12.29 -8.21 -5.84
CA HIS A 86 12.86 -9.47 -5.36
C HIS A 86 12.00 -10.10 -4.25
N THR A 87 10.84 -9.51 -3.96
CA THR A 87 9.96 -9.99 -2.90
C THR A 87 9.16 -11.21 -3.33
N GLN A 88 8.97 -12.14 -2.40
CA GLN A 88 8.04 -13.24 -2.57
C GLN A 88 6.66 -12.82 -2.06
N THR A 89 5.91 -12.20 -2.94
CA THR A 89 4.57 -11.68 -2.63
C THR A 89 3.50 -12.48 -3.36
N GLU A 90 2.49 -12.95 -2.63
CA GLU A 90 1.30 -13.56 -3.20
C GLU A 90 0.08 -12.68 -2.94
N ILE A 91 -0.65 -12.34 -4.02
CA ILE A 91 -1.77 -11.41 -3.97
C ILE A 91 -3.08 -12.18 -4.15
N PHE A 92 -3.98 -12.04 -3.17
CA PHE A 92 -5.32 -12.59 -3.18
C PHE A 92 -6.35 -11.48 -3.30
N ARG A 93 -7.14 -11.51 -4.35
CA ARG A 93 -8.33 -10.69 -4.46
C ARG A 93 -9.50 -11.42 -3.79
N CYS A 94 -9.86 -10.95 -2.59
CA CYS A 94 -10.86 -11.60 -1.76
C CYS A 94 -12.27 -11.38 -2.33
N GLY A 95 -12.73 -12.32 -3.14
CA GLY A 95 -14.04 -12.27 -3.80
C GLY A 95 -14.23 -13.47 -4.72
N GLY A 96 -15.42 -13.66 -5.29
CA GLY A 96 -15.62 -14.66 -6.33
C GLY A 96 -15.37 -16.12 -5.94
N GLY A 97 -15.54 -16.50 -4.66
CA GLY A 97 -15.41 -17.89 -4.23
C GLY A 97 -14.02 -18.29 -3.73
N LEU A 98 -13.12 -17.33 -3.47
CA LEU A 98 -11.85 -17.62 -2.82
C LEU A 98 -12.07 -18.31 -1.49
N SER A 99 -11.52 -19.53 -1.35
CA SER A 99 -11.69 -20.34 -0.14
C SER A 99 -10.54 -20.13 0.85
N SER A 100 -10.81 -20.31 2.14
CA SER A 100 -9.77 -20.36 3.17
C SER A 100 -8.72 -21.43 2.90
N THR A 101 -9.13 -22.53 2.27
CA THR A 101 -8.25 -23.66 1.90
C THR A 101 -7.18 -23.20 0.91
N THR A 102 -7.55 -22.41 -0.09
CA THR A 102 -6.59 -21.87 -1.07
C THR A 102 -5.51 -21.03 -0.39
N ILE A 103 -5.92 -20.08 0.46
CA ILE A 103 -4.98 -19.20 1.16
C ILE A 103 -4.10 -20.03 2.11
N SER A 104 -4.68 -20.94 2.89
CA SER A 104 -3.93 -21.79 3.83
C SER A 104 -2.94 -22.70 3.11
N GLN A 105 -3.30 -23.24 1.95
CA GLN A 105 -2.41 -24.06 1.12
C GLN A 105 -1.23 -23.23 0.58
N SER A 106 -1.47 -22.00 0.14
CA SER A 106 -0.41 -21.11 -0.30
C SER A 106 0.54 -20.79 0.85
N VAL A 107 0.03 -20.35 2.00
CA VAL A 107 0.89 -20.09 3.16
C VAL A 107 1.68 -21.33 3.58
N SER A 108 1.06 -22.52 3.55
CA SER A 108 1.75 -23.77 3.87
C SER A 108 2.85 -24.12 2.87
N LYS A 109 2.65 -23.86 1.58
CA LYS A 109 3.69 -24.06 0.56
C LYS A 109 4.90 -23.17 0.82
N PHE A 110 4.69 -21.91 1.18
CA PHE A 110 5.78 -20.99 1.51
C PHE A 110 6.52 -21.43 2.79
N ASN A 111 5.78 -21.80 3.84
CA ASN A 111 6.38 -22.24 5.10
C ASN A 111 7.22 -23.53 4.96
N ASN A 112 6.92 -24.38 3.97
CA ASN A 112 7.61 -25.65 3.73
C ASN A 112 8.75 -25.54 2.69
N ARG A 113 9.00 -24.37 2.11
CA ARG A 113 10.13 -24.18 1.18
C ARG A 113 11.46 -24.21 1.95
N MET A 114 12.45 -24.87 1.33
CA MET A 114 13.81 -24.88 1.89
C MET A 114 14.44 -23.48 1.78
N PRO A 115 15.14 -23.00 2.84
CA PRO A 115 15.72 -21.64 2.88
C PRO A 115 16.78 -21.35 1.82
N VAL A 116 17.30 -22.37 1.13
CA VAL A 116 18.48 -22.29 0.25
C VAL A 116 18.28 -21.41 -1.00
N PHE A 117 17.03 -21.10 -1.36
CA PHE A 117 16.69 -20.32 -2.55
C PHE A 117 15.83 -19.08 -2.28
N HIS A 118 15.79 -18.59 -1.03
CA HIS A 118 15.00 -17.41 -0.70
C HIS A 118 15.84 -16.14 -0.84
N PHE A 119 15.48 -15.32 -1.82
CA PHE A 119 16.01 -13.95 -1.96
C PHE A 119 15.37 -12.98 -0.95
N SER A 120 14.18 -13.30 -0.44
CA SER A 120 13.41 -12.51 0.50
C SER A 120 13.53 -13.06 1.93
N GLN A 121 13.64 -12.17 2.91
CA GLN A 121 13.72 -12.57 4.34
C GLN A 121 12.37 -13.05 4.87
N HIS A 122 11.27 -12.61 4.28
CA HIS A 122 9.91 -12.93 4.67
C HIS A 122 9.05 -13.33 3.47
N ASP A 123 7.96 -14.02 3.75
CA ASP A 123 6.93 -14.37 2.79
C ASP A 123 5.76 -13.36 2.97
N TYR A 124 5.36 -12.72 1.90
CA TYR A 124 4.38 -11.63 1.92
C TYR A 124 3.06 -12.05 1.29
N PHE A 125 1.96 -11.75 1.98
CA PHE A 125 0.60 -12.07 1.52
C PHE A 125 -0.25 -10.81 1.51
N VAL A 126 -0.72 -10.43 0.33
CA VAL A 126 -1.66 -9.31 0.15
C VAL A 126 -3.07 -9.87 -0.01
N LEU A 127 -4.00 -9.45 0.85
CA LEU A 127 -5.41 -9.84 0.80
C LEU A 127 -6.24 -8.57 0.56
N ASP A 128 -6.66 -8.39 -0.68
CA ASP A 128 -7.45 -7.23 -1.08
C ASP A 128 -8.94 -7.46 -0.84
N GLU A 129 -9.61 -6.50 -0.18
CA GLU A 129 -11.02 -6.54 0.22
C GLU A 129 -11.37 -7.76 1.10
N VAL A 130 -10.61 -7.95 2.20
CA VAL A 130 -10.74 -9.11 3.09
C VAL A 130 -12.15 -9.30 3.65
N GLU A 131 -12.94 -8.25 3.77
CA GLU A 131 -14.35 -8.30 4.18
C GLU A 131 -15.25 -9.09 3.23
N ARG A 132 -14.79 -9.39 2.01
CA ARG A 132 -15.53 -10.22 1.03
C ARG A 132 -15.37 -11.72 1.27
N LEU A 133 -14.42 -12.12 2.09
CA LEU A 133 -14.34 -13.49 2.57
C LEU A 133 -15.50 -13.78 3.54
N ASN A 134 -16.05 -14.99 3.47
CA ASN A 134 -16.99 -15.40 4.49
C ASN A 134 -16.29 -15.50 5.86
N ILE A 135 -17.09 -15.45 6.94
CA ILE A 135 -16.54 -15.37 8.30
C ILE A 135 -15.68 -16.59 8.65
N GLY A 136 -16.01 -17.78 8.16
CA GLY A 136 -15.21 -18.99 8.38
C GLY A 136 -13.84 -18.92 7.69
N ALA A 137 -13.78 -18.35 6.48
CA ALA A 137 -12.53 -18.12 5.77
C ALA A 137 -11.67 -17.09 6.51
N GLN A 138 -12.26 -16.00 6.98
CA GLN A 138 -11.55 -15.01 7.79
C GLN A 138 -10.99 -15.63 9.08
N GLN A 139 -11.78 -16.43 9.80
CA GLN A 139 -11.33 -17.11 11.02
C GLN A 139 -10.17 -18.08 10.75
N SER A 140 -10.16 -18.74 9.61
CA SER A 140 -9.09 -19.65 9.21
C SER A 140 -7.76 -18.94 8.96
N LEU A 141 -7.75 -17.63 8.63
CA LEU A 141 -6.52 -16.84 8.47
C LEU A 141 -5.77 -16.60 9.78
N ARG A 142 -6.43 -16.73 10.93
CA ARG A 142 -5.80 -16.50 12.24
C ARG A 142 -4.60 -17.43 12.48
N SER A 143 -4.67 -18.67 12.00
CA SER A 143 -3.59 -19.66 12.15
C SER A 143 -2.38 -19.30 11.28
N PRO A 144 -2.50 -19.09 9.96
CA PRO A 144 -1.39 -18.60 9.12
C PRO A 144 -0.76 -17.29 9.62
N MET A 145 -1.57 -16.35 10.09
CA MET A 145 -1.08 -15.09 10.68
C MET A 145 -0.30 -15.28 12.00
N GLY A 146 -0.25 -16.48 12.55
CA GLY A 146 0.62 -16.82 13.69
C GLY A 146 2.06 -17.19 13.31
N LEU A 147 2.35 -17.36 12.01
CA LEU A 147 3.66 -17.78 11.53
C LEU A 147 4.63 -16.60 11.49
N LYS A 148 5.78 -16.73 12.16
CA LYS A 148 6.76 -15.62 12.33
C LYS A 148 7.39 -15.12 11.02
N ARG A 149 7.40 -15.96 9.98
CA ARG A 149 8.02 -15.63 8.70
C ARG A 149 7.05 -14.98 7.72
N CYS A 150 5.75 -15.10 7.98
CA CYS A 150 4.71 -14.60 7.08
C CYS A 150 4.23 -13.22 7.52
N MET A 151 4.17 -12.29 6.60
CA MET A 151 3.60 -10.96 6.80
C MET A 151 2.36 -10.78 5.92
N PHE A 152 1.35 -10.12 6.48
CA PHE A 152 0.06 -9.98 5.85
C PHE A 152 -0.30 -8.52 5.66
N PHE A 153 -0.66 -8.13 4.43
CA PHE A 153 -1.16 -6.81 4.09
C PHE A 153 -2.60 -6.95 3.63
N LEU A 154 -3.50 -6.40 4.41
CA LEU A 154 -4.92 -6.56 4.19
C LEU A 154 -5.53 -5.21 3.84
N THR A 155 -6.51 -5.21 2.96
CA THR A 155 -7.33 -4.02 2.71
C THR A 155 -8.78 -4.29 3.05
N THR A 156 -9.49 -3.26 3.50
CA THR A 156 -10.93 -3.31 3.71
C THR A 156 -11.58 -1.93 3.57
N ASN A 157 -12.78 -1.91 3.03
CA ASN A 157 -13.63 -0.72 3.06
C ASN A 157 -14.57 -0.73 4.29
N TYR A 158 -14.70 -1.86 4.98
CA TYR A 158 -15.62 -2.06 6.09
C TYR A 158 -14.95 -2.78 7.25
N LEU A 159 -14.22 -2.03 8.08
CA LEU A 159 -13.48 -2.59 9.22
C LEU A 159 -14.37 -3.44 10.15
N THR A 160 -15.64 -3.04 10.31
CA THR A 160 -16.62 -3.78 11.15
C THR A 160 -17.01 -5.15 10.61
N LYS A 161 -16.74 -5.43 9.32
CA LYS A 161 -16.98 -6.75 8.69
C LYS A 161 -15.76 -7.68 8.75
N VAL A 162 -14.63 -7.17 9.26
CA VAL A 162 -13.42 -7.97 9.43
C VAL A 162 -13.43 -8.67 10.78
N ASP A 163 -13.04 -9.93 10.76
CA ASP A 163 -12.96 -10.74 11.98
C ASP A 163 -12.07 -10.09 13.05
N PRO A 164 -12.55 -9.93 14.31
CA PRO A 164 -11.78 -9.30 15.36
C PRO A 164 -10.43 -9.97 15.65
N GLY A 165 -10.31 -11.28 15.40
CA GLY A 165 -9.05 -12.00 15.56
C GLY A 165 -8.00 -11.62 14.51
N ILE A 166 -8.42 -11.24 13.29
CA ILE A 166 -7.54 -10.65 12.27
C ILE A 166 -7.15 -9.24 12.69
N VAL A 167 -8.13 -8.42 13.04
CA VAL A 167 -7.92 -7.02 13.46
C VAL A 167 -6.89 -6.94 14.59
N ASN A 168 -6.98 -7.81 15.59
CA ASN A 168 -6.05 -7.84 16.71
C ASN A 168 -4.62 -8.20 16.31
N ARG A 169 -4.42 -8.92 15.20
CA ARG A 169 -3.11 -9.29 14.65
C ARG A 169 -2.51 -8.27 13.70
N CYS A 170 -3.18 -7.14 13.48
CA CYS A 170 -2.75 -6.11 12.54
C CYS A 170 -2.44 -4.79 13.24
N HIS A 171 -1.52 -4.03 12.66
CA HIS A 171 -1.49 -2.59 12.81
C HIS A 171 -2.60 -2.02 11.93
N LEU A 172 -3.48 -1.21 12.49
CA LEU A 172 -4.57 -0.56 11.77
C LEU A 172 -4.06 0.75 11.21
N ILE A 173 -4.25 0.97 9.92
CA ILE A 173 -3.86 2.17 9.20
C ILE A 173 -5.10 2.72 8.50
N GLU A 174 -5.53 3.89 8.91
CA GLU A 174 -6.69 4.53 8.34
C GLU A 174 -6.32 5.31 7.07
N MET A 175 -6.96 4.96 5.97
CA MET A 175 -6.83 5.62 4.67
C MET A 175 -8.18 6.18 4.23
N ASN A 176 -8.67 7.14 4.98
CA ASN A 176 -9.86 7.89 4.63
C ASN A 176 -9.54 9.04 3.67
N GLN A 177 -10.58 9.61 3.10
CA GLN A 177 -10.46 10.75 2.21
C GLN A 177 -9.82 11.95 2.92
N VAL A 178 -8.79 12.51 2.30
CA VAL A 178 -8.21 13.77 2.73
C VAL A 178 -9.04 14.91 2.12
N THR A 179 -9.67 15.71 2.98
CA THR A 179 -10.59 16.77 2.53
C THR A 179 -9.88 18.09 2.22
N THR A 180 -8.59 18.22 2.57
CA THR A 180 -7.82 19.44 2.35
C THR A 180 -7.23 19.45 0.93
N PRO A 181 -7.75 20.27 -0.03
CA PRO A 181 -7.29 20.26 -1.42
C PRO A 181 -5.79 20.55 -1.57
N ASN A 182 -5.23 21.35 -0.67
CA ASN A 182 -3.79 21.69 -0.71
C ASN A 182 -2.89 20.47 -0.50
N ALA A 183 -3.34 19.44 0.22
CA ALA A 183 -2.57 18.22 0.44
C ALA A 183 -2.30 17.42 -0.86
N TYR A 184 -3.12 17.62 -1.88
CA TYR A 184 -3.00 16.96 -3.18
C TYR A 184 -2.02 17.64 -4.14
N VAL A 185 -1.66 18.91 -3.88
CA VAL A 185 -0.85 19.72 -4.80
C VAL A 185 0.53 19.09 -5.07
N PRO A 186 1.29 18.64 -4.06
CA PRO A 186 2.60 18.02 -4.31
C PRO A 186 2.51 16.78 -5.20
N LEU A 187 1.50 15.93 -4.95
CA LEU A 187 1.25 14.74 -5.76
C LEU A 187 0.91 15.10 -7.22
N GLY A 188 0.02 16.08 -7.42
CA GLY A 188 -0.32 16.55 -8.76
C GLY A 188 0.87 17.12 -9.50
N GLN A 189 1.73 17.88 -8.84
CA GLN A 189 2.99 18.40 -9.41
C GLN A 189 3.93 17.28 -9.81
N SER A 190 4.09 16.25 -8.98
CA SER A 190 4.90 15.06 -9.28
C SER A 190 4.40 14.34 -10.52
N ILE A 191 3.08 14.09 -10.61
CA ILE A 191 2.46 13.45 -11.77
C ILE A 191 2.73 14.25 -13.05
N LEU A 192 2.50 15.56 -13.03
CA LEU A 192 2.73 16.44 -14.19
C LEU A 192 4.20 16.46 -14.61
N GLN A 193 5.12 16.51 -13.66
CA GLN A 193 6.54 16.47 -13.91
C GLN A 193 6.96 15.16 -14.58
N ASN A 194 6.42 14.03 -14.12
CA ASN A 194 6.65 12.71 -14.72
C ASN A 194 6.09 12.62 -16.16
N MET A 195 5.08 13.40 -16.48
CA MET A 195 4.54 13.54 -17.82
C MET A 195 5.33 14.50 -18.71
N GLY A 196 6.40 15.12 -18.21
CA GLY A 196 7.19 16.13 -18.93
C GLY A 196 6.52 17.50 -19.01
N VAL A 197 5.48 17.75 -18.23
CA VAL A 197 4.85 19.08 -18.15
C VAL A 197 5.70 20.00 -17.27
N GLY A 198 6.11 21.12 -17.80
CA GLY A 198 6.97 22.08 -17.08
C GLY A 198 6.31 22.61 -15.80
N THR A 199 7.15 22.90 -14.81
CA THR A 199 6.69 23.48 -13.52
C THR A 199 5.98 24.81 -13.76
N GLY A 200 4.78 24.96 -13.18
CA GLY A 200 3.99 26.18 -13.27
C GLY A 200 3.03 26.25 -14.48
N VAL A 201 3.08 25.30 -15.42
CA VAL A 201 2.12 25.21 -16.54
C VAL A 201 0.71 24.96 -16.00
N VAL A 202 0.59 24.07 -15.04
CA VAL A 202 -0.64 23.88 -14.24
C VAL A 202 -0.40 24.48 -12.87
N SER A 203 -1.19 25.47 -12.51
CA SER A 203 -1.04 26.19 -11.24
C SER A 203 -1.49 25.35 -10.03
N ALA A 204 -0.96 25.70 -8.84
CA ALA A 204 -1.43 25.08 -7.59
C ALA A 204 -2.94 25.27 -7.36
N ALA A 205 -3.50 26.40 -7.79
CA ALA A 205 -4.94 26.67 -7.68
C ALA A 205 -5.77 25.74 -8.57
N GLU A 206 -5.31 25.43 -9.78
CA GLU A 206 -5.97 24.44 -10.65
C GLU A 206 -5.92 23.05 -10.06
N LEU A 207 -4.76 22.61 -9.51
CA LEU A 207 -4.62 21.33 -8.82
C LEU A 207 -5.54 21.24 -7.59
N GLN A 208 -5.67 22.31 -6.82
CA GLN A 208 -6.63 22.38 -5.72
C GLN A 208 -8.09 22.28 -6.21
N GLY A 209 -8.39 22.91 -7.35
CA GLY A 209 -9.69 22.81 -7.99
C GLY A 209 -10.05 21.38 -8.42
N ILE A 210 -9.07 20.65 -8.97
CA ILE A 210 -9.21 19.23 -9.32
C ILE A 210 -9.43 18.41 -8.04
N ALA A 211 -8.64 18.64 -7.00
CA ALA A 211 -8.77 17.94 -5.73
C ALA A 211 -10.14 18.14 -5.07
N ALA A 212 -10.67 19.36 -5.13
CA ALA A 212 -12.01 19.68 -4.63
C ALA A 212 -13.11 18.91 -5.39
N LYS A 213 -12.98 18.74 -6.71
CA LYS A 213 -13.90 17.94 -7.52
C LYS A 213 -13.81 16.45 -7.24
N ALA A 214 -12.60 15.94 -7.02
CA ALA A 214 -12.35 14.54 -6.72
C ALA A 214 -12.92 14.09 -5.36
N ARG A 215 -13.33 15.02 -4.48
CA ARG A 215 -13.99 14.76 -3.19
C ARG A 215 -13.24 13.74 -2.33
N GLY A 216 -11.90 13.77 -2.36
CA GLY A 216 -11.06 12.87 -1.59
C GLY A 216 -10.75 11.52 -2.25
N SER A 217 -11.27 11.25 -3.44
CA SER A 217 -10.86 10.08 -4.25
C SER A 217 -9.51 10.38 -4.91
N LEU A 218 -8.48 9.67 -4.47
CA LEU A 218 -7.15 9.76 -5.09
C LEU A 218 -7.17 9.26 -6.53
N ARG A 219 -7.98 8.25 -6.82
CA ARG A 219 -8.16 7.71 -8.18
C ARG A 219 -8.69 8.76 -9.15
N ASP A 220 -9.74 9.46 -8.75
CA ASP A 220 -10.35 10.48 -9.60
C ASP A 220 -9.42 11.69 -9.75
N TYR A 221 -8.77 12.09 -8.64
CA TYR A 221 -7.77 13.15 -8.67
C TYR A 221 -6.63 12.83 -9.65
N THR A 222 -6.02 11.66 -9.54
CA THR A 222 -4.92 11.25 -10.43
C THR A 222 -5.36 11.23 -11.88
N HIS A 223 -6.56 10.68 -12.17
CA HIS A 223 -7.12 10.66 -13.52
C HIS A 223 -7.26 12.08 -14.08
N ASP A 224 -7.86 13.00 -13.33
CA ASP A 224 -8.11 14.36 -13.80
C ASP A 224 -6.81 15.16 -13.96
N VAL A 225 -5.82 14.97 -13.09
CA VAL A 225 -4.47 15.57 -13.25
C VAL A 225 -3.80 15.08 -14.51
N VAL A 226 -3.88 13.77 -14.81
CA VAL A 226 -3.34 13.19 -16.04
C VAL A 226 -4.02 13.80 -17.27
N MET A 227 -5.34 13.91 -17.27
CA MET A 227 -6.08 14.55 -18.37
C MET A 227 -5.64 16.00 -18.57
N GLN A 228 -5.43 16.73 -17.48
CA GLN A 228 -4.92 18.10 -17.54
C GLN A 228 -3.49 18.13 -18.11
N GLY A 229 -2.61 17.23 -17.69
CA GLY A 229 -1.26 17.10 -18.22
C GLY A 229 -1.23 16.86 -19.73
N LEU A 230 -2.07 15.94 -20.22
CA LEU A 230 -2.21 15.64 -21.65
C LEU A 230 -2.70 16.88 -22.44
N ALA A 231 -3.60 17.67 -21.89
CA ALA A 231 -4.11 18.91 -22.50
C ALA A 231 -3.00 19.96 -22.66
N HIS A 232 -1.96 19.92 -21.81
CA HIS A 232 -0.80 20.80 -21.87
C HIS A 232 0.43 20.18 -22.56
N GLY A 233 0.22 19.15 -23.38
CA GLY A 233 1.29 18.53 -24.18
C GLY A 233 2.16 17.54 -23.42
N GLY A 234 1.76 17.13 -22.23
CA GLY A 234 2.39 16.03 -21.48
C GLY A 234 2.23 14.71 -22.23
N VAL A 235 3.14 13.77 -21.96
CA VAL A 235 3.14 12.44 -22.54
C VAL A 235 2.99 11.40 -21.43
N MET A 236 2.23 10.33 -21.70
CA MET A 236 2.18 9.21 -20.76
C MET A 236 3.58 8.59 -20.66
N PRO A 237 4.16 8.45 -19.46
CA PRO A 237 5.42 7.76 -19.30
C PRO A 237 5.29 6.30 -19.77
N ALA A 238 6.32 5.80 -20.44
CA ALA A 238 6.38 4.47 -21.04
C ALA A 238 6.33 3.33 -20.01
#